data_6c56054db8c1c591813a59f1e8482a9b
#
_entry.id   6c56054db8c1c591813a59f1e8482a9b
#
_cell.length_a   1.000
_cell.length_b   1.000
_cell.length_c   1.000
_cell.angle_alpha   90.00
_cell.angle_beta   90.00
_cell.angle_gamma   90.00
#
_symmetry.space_group_name_H-M   'P 1'
#
loop_
_entity.id
_entity.type
_entity.pdbx_description
1 polymer ?
#
loop_
_entity_poly.entity_id
_entity_poly.type
_entity_poly.pdbx_seq_one_letter_code
_entity_poly.pdbx_strand_id
1 'polypeptide(L)'
;MKTYSRTETIARMNALAGANVPFLFIVDYAQEQSHIEPLDRIDPATCLFQFPKAGNTETAATALARSTAARCAGPIQWDITPPSPAAYRHSFDLVKQNLLAGNSYLTNLTCRVPVTTNLTLEEIFLHSEALYKLWLKDRFVCFSPEIFVRIEKGKIKSFPMKGTIDATLPDAEQLLMQDAKEAAEHATIVDLIRNDLSMVSEHVEVTSYRYIDRLQTNKGPILQTSSEICGTLPEDYTAHLGDIIFRLLPAGSITGAPKPKTVEIIAQAEDYRRGFYTGIMGH
;
A
#
# COMPACT_ATOMS: atom_id res chain seq x y z
N MET A 1 6.25 7.10 -18.07
CA MET A 1 6.99 5.82 -17.82
C MET A 1 6.47 4.72 -18.72
N LYS A 2 7.34 3.80 -19.18
CA LYS A 2 6.96 2.62 -20.00
C LYS A 2 6.18 1.61 -19.14
N THR A 3 5.20 0.94 -19.75
CA THR A 3 4.44 -0.15 -19.12
C THR A 3 5.06 -1.49 -19.49
N TYR A 4 5.15 -2.38 -18.54
CA TYR A 4 5.70 -3.73 -18.68
C TYR A 4 4.67 -4.77 -18.21
N SER A 5 4.71 -5.94 -18.82
CA SER A 5 4.01 -7.14 -18.35
C SER A 5 4.63 -7.68 -17.07
N ARG A 6 3.96 -8.62 -16.41
CA ARG A 6 4.47 -9.30 -15.21
C ARG A 6 5.86 -9.91 -15.44
N THR A 7 6.01 -10.70 -16.50
CA THR A 7 7.26 -11.40 -16.79
C THR A 7 8.42 -10.43 -17.08
N GLU A 8 8.16 -9.38 -17.87
CA GLU A 8 9.17 -8.35 -18.16
C GLU A 8 9.57 -7.58 -16.90
N THR A 9 8.61 -7.29 -16.02
CA THR A 9 8.87 -6.58 -14.76
C THR A 9 9.74 -7.41 -13.83
N ILE A 10 9.43 -8.69 -13.64
CA ILE A 10 10.23 -9.61 -12.82
C ILE A 10 11.68 -9.66 -13.35
N ALA A 11 11.84 -9.92 -14.64
CA ALA A 11 13.18 -10.01 -15.25
C ALA A 11 13.97 -8.69 -15.11
N ARG A 12 13.30 -7.54 -15.31
CA ARG A 12 13.93 -6.24 -15.20
C ARG A 12 14.27 -5.89 -13.74
N MET A 13 13.42 -6.24 -12.78
CA MET A 13 13.67 -6.05 -11.35
C MET A 13 14.89 -6.88 -10.91
N ASN A 14 14.95 -8.15 -11.30
CA ASN A 14 16.08 -9.03 -11.03
C ASN A 14 17.39 -8.47 -11.60
N ALA A 15 17.35 -8.02 -12.87
CA ALA A 15 18.54 -7.46 -13.53
C ALA A 15 19.03 -6.16 -12.86
N LEU A 16 18.14 -5.24 -12.52
CA LEU A 16 18.51 -3.99 -11.88
C LEU A 16 19.02 -4.21 -10.45
N ALA A 17 18.33 -5.06 -9.66
CA ALA A 17 18.75 -5.39 -8.30
C ALA A 17 20.10 -6.14 -8.29
N GLY A 18 20.29 -7.13 -9.16
CA GLY A 18 21.55 -7.84 -9.31
C GLY A 18 22.72 -6.95 -9.72
N ALA A 19 22.45 -5.89 -10.47
CA ALA A 19 23.44 -4.88 -10.88
C ALA A 19 23.61 -3.74 -9.84
N ASN A 20 22.91 -3.78 -8.70
CA ASN A 20 22.85 -2.70 -7.70
C ASN A 20 22.47 -1.31 -8.29
N VAL A 21 21.63 -1.30 -9.31
CA VAL A 21 21.08 -0.07 -9.89
C VAL A 21 19.81 0.31 -9.13
N PRO A 22 19.76 1.48 -8.47
CA PRO A 22 18.54 1.92 -7.80
C PRO A 22 17.41 2.19 -8.80
N PHE A 23 16.19 1.74 -8.49
CA PHE A 23 15.04 1.89 -9.36
C PHE A 23 13.74 2.12 -8.58
N LEU A 24 12.80 2.81 -9.20
CA LEU A 24 11.40 2.89 -8.77
C LEU A 24 10.61 1.80 -9.49
N PHE A 25 9.69 1.15 -8.78
CA PHE A 25 8.71 0.26 -9.39
C PHE A 25 7.29 0.55 -8.88
N ILE A 26 6.31 0.30 -9.73
CA ILE A 26 4.88 0.44 -9.46
C ILE A 26 4.22 -0.77 -10.11
N VAL A 27 3.44 -1.53 -9.33
CA VAL A 27 2.75 -2.74 -9.82
C VAL A 27 1.27 -2.62 -9.49
N ASP A 28 0.39 -2.87 -10.44
CA ASP A 28 -1.05 -2.87 -10.22
C ASP A 28 -1.51 -4.11 -9.42
N TYR A 29 -2.73 -4.05 -8.87
CA TYR A 29 -3.32 -5.12 -8.07
C TYR A 29 -3.36 -6.47 -8.81
N ALA A 30 -3.71 -6.44 -10.09
CA ALA A 30 -3.82 -7.63 -10.92
C ALA A 30 -2.48 -8.17 -11.44
N GLN A 31 -1.38 -7.43 -11.22
CA GLN A 31 -0.03 -7.75 -11.72
C GLN A 31 0.05 -7.81 -13.27
N GLU A 32 -0.84 -7.10 -13.94
CA GLU A 32 -0.91 -7.05 -15.41
C GLU A 32 -0.15 -5.87 -15.99
N GLN A 33 -0.08 -4.77 -15.24
CA GLN A 33 0.57 -3.53 -15.64
C GLN A 33 1.55 -3.08 -14.56
N SER A 34 2.79 -2.87 -14.97
CA SER A 34 3.81 -2.37 -14.07
C SER A 34 4.63 -1.28 -14.74
N HIS A 35 5.19 -0.39 -13.93
CA HIS A 35 6.21 0.57 -14.33
C HIS A 35 7.47 0.30 -13.51
N ILE A 36 8.62 0.27 -14.17
CA ILE A 36 9.92 0.11 -13.52
C ILE A 36 10.97 0.92 -14.28
N GLU A 37 11.67 1.81 -13.55
CA GLU A 37 12.65 2.70 -14.14
C GLU A 37 13.80 2.98 -13.15
N PRO A 38 15.09 2.98 -13.60
CA PRO A 38 16.19 3.50 -12.80
C PRO A 38 15.90 4.91 -12.29
N LEU A 39 16.29 5.22 -11.04
CA LEU A 39 15.94 6.49 -10.40
C LEU A 39 16.49 7.70 -11.18
N ASP A 40 17.67 7.57 -11.78
CA ASP A 40 18.32 8.61 -12.60
C ASP A 40 17.65 8.87 -13.96
N ARG A 41 16.70 8.01 -14.37
CA ARG A 41 15.97 8.12 -15.63
C ARG A 41 14.51 8.51 -15.49
N ILE A 42 14.06 8.74 -14.27
CA ILE A 42 12.68 9.15 -14.03
C ILE A 42 12.52 10.63 -14.37
N ASP A 43 11.72 10.91 -15.39
CA ASP A 43 11.38 12.26 -15.79
C ASP A 43 10.35 12.86 -14.82
N PRO A 44 10.69 13.92 -14.04
CA PRO A 44 9.77 14.55 -13.11
C PRO A 44 8.51 15.13 -13.77
N ALA A 45 8.52 15.40 -15.07
CA ALA A 45 7.32 15.84 -15.81
C ALA A 45 6.30 14.72 -16.01
N THR A 46 6.66 13.46 -15.75
CA THR A 46 5.79 12.29 -15.92
C THR A 46 5.54 11.51 -14.66
N CYS A 47 6.47 11.57 -13.70
CA CYS A 47 6.36 10.86 -12.43
C CYS A 47 7.08 11.62 -11.31
N LEU A 48 6.34 11.94 -10.27
CA LEU A 48 6.88 12.48 -9.01
C LEU A 48 6.70 11.45 -7.91
N PHE A 49 7.70 11.28 -7.09
CA PHE A 49 7.61 10.44 -5.90
C PHE A 49 8.43 11.02 -4.76
N GLN A 50 8.01 10.71 -3.54
CA GLN A 50 8.73 11.02 -2.32
C GLN A 50 8.56 9.88 -1.35
N PHE A 51 9.68 9.26 -0.97
CA PHE A 51 9.80 8.21 0.04
C PHE A 51 10.87 8.63 1.05
N PRO A 52 10.97 8.01 2.23
CA PRO A 52 11.90 8.45 3.29
C PRO A 52 13.38 8.49 2.88
N LYS A 53 13.79 7.63 1.93
CA LYS A 53 15.19 7.52 1.48
C LYS A 53 15.40 7.85 0.00
N ALA A 54 14.35 8.20 -0.74
CA ALA A 54 14.44 8.50 -2.17
C ALA A 54 13.30 9.42 -2.62
N GLY A 55 13.59 10.29 -3.59
CA GLY A 55 12.58 11.17 -4.17
C GLY A 55 13.16 12.03 -5.30
N ASN A 56 12.28 12.65 -6.08
CA ASN A 56 12.65 13.56 -7.15
C ASN A 56 11.88 14.90 -7.10
N THR A 57 11.32 15.22 -5.92
CA THR A 57 10.43 16.38 -5.74
C THR A 57 11.15 17.71 -5.59
N GLU A 58 12.40 17.73 -5.18
CA GLU A 58 13.14 18.97 -4.88
C GLU A 58 13.29 19.89 -6.10
N THR A 59 13.51 19.32 -7.28
CA THR A 59 13.61 20.06 -8.55
C THR A 59 12.26 20.50 -9.10
N ALA A 60 11.21 19.70 -8.89
CA ALA A 60 9.85 19.98 -9.37
C ALA A 60 9.14 21.02 -8.50
N ALA A 61 9.32 20.98 -7.18
CA ALA A 61 8.72 21.92 -6.25
C ALA A 61 9.11 23.39 -6.54
N THR A 62 10.36 23.62 -6.96
CA THR A 62 10.84 24.97 -7.30
C THR A 62 10.25 25.50 -8.60
N ALA A 63 10.02 24.64 -9.58
CA ALA A 63 9.40 25.03 -10.85
C ALA A 63 7.88 25.26 -10.72
N LEU A 64 7.24 24.49 -9.86
CA LEU A 64 5.79 24.48 -9.72
C LEU A 64 5.30 25.47 -8.65
N ALA A 65 6.06 25.75 -7.60
CA ALA A 65 5.75 26.84 -6.65
C ALA A 65 5.57 28.18 -7.39
N ARG A 66 6.23 28.37 -8.54
CA ARG A 66 6.03 29.51 -9.43
C ARG A 66 4.74 29.44 -10.25
N SER A 67 4.24 28.25 -10.53
CA SER A 67 3.04 28.01 -11.36
C SER A 67 1.75 27.99 -10.53
N THR A 68 1.78 27.37 -9.36
CA THR A 68 0.62 27.17 -8.48
C THR A 68 0.24 28.42 -7.68
N ALA A 69 1.17 29.28 -7.32
CA ALA A 69 0.87 30.57 -6.72
C ALA A 69 -0.08 31.41 -7.57
N ALA A 70 -0.17 31.12 -8.87
CA ALA A 70 -1.04 31.84 -9.81
C ALA A 70 -2.40 31.16 -10.05
N ARG A 71 -2.59 29.86 -9.68
CA ARG A 71 -3.79 29.09 -10.02
C ARG A 71 -4.74 28.82 -8.84
N CYS A 72 -4.26 28.66 -7.64
CA CYS A 72 -5.11 28.43 -6.45
C CYS A 72 -5.68 29.74 -5.89
N ALA A 73 -6.28 30.58 -6.74
CA ALA A 73 -6.88 31.85 -6.32
C ALA A 73 -8.27 31.68 -5.69
N GLY A 74 -8.75 30.46 -5.45
CA GLY A 74 -10.05 30.19 -4.89
C GLY A 74 -10.06 29.06 -3.85
N PRO A 75 -11.19 28.86 -3.16
CA PRO A 75 -11.32 27.74 -2.22
C PRO A 75 -11.23 26.40 -2.94
N ILE A 76 -10.59 25.44 -2.27
CA ILE A 76 -10.54 24.06 -2.78
C ILE A 76 -11.97 23.48 -2.76
N GLN A 77 -12.40 22.97 -3.91
CA GLN A 77 -13.63 22.20 -4.06
C GLN A 77 -13.28 20.72 -3.94
N TRP A 78 -14.01 20.00 -3.10
CA TRP A 78 -13.80 18.57 -2.87
C TRP A 78 -15.13 17.90 -2.55
N ASP A 79 -15.81 17.43 -3.60
CA ASP A 79 -17.12 16.80 -3.50
C ASP A 79 -16.98 15.29 -3.72
N ILE A 80 -17.51 14.50 -2.78
CA ILE A 80 -17.50 13.04 -2.85
C ILE A 80 -18.92 12.51 -3.12
N THR A 81 -19.01 11.47 -3.94
CA THR A 81 -20.28 10.78 -4.24
C THR A 81 -20.16 9.31 -3.80
N PRO A 82 -20.52 8.98 -2.55
CA PRO A 82 -20.45 7.60 -2.06
C PRO A 82 -21.39 6.68 -2.85
N PRO A 83 -21.08 5.39 -2.98
CA PRO A 83 -22.00 4.42 -3.57
C PRO A 83 -23.31 4.37 -2.77
N SER A 84 -24.41 4.03 -3.44
CA SER A 84 -25.69 3.89 -2.75
C SER A 84 -25.63 2.78 -1.70
N PRO A 85 -26.37 2.90 -0.58
CA PRO A 85 -26.44 1.83 0.41
C PRO A 85 -26.85 0.47 -0.17
N ALA A 86 -27.68 0.46 -1.22
CA ALA A 86 -28.10 -0.76 -1.90
C ALA A 86 -26.97 -1.40 -2.69
N ALA A 87 -26.18 -0.61 -3.44
CA ALA A 87 -25.01 -1.10 -4.17
C ALA A 87 -23.96 -1.68 -3.21
N TYR A 88 -23.63 -0.95 -2.15
CA TYR A 88 -22.68 -1.45 -1.14
C TYR A 88 -23.18 -2.74 -0.46
N ARG A 89 -24.48 -2.79 -0.12
CA ARG A 89 -25.08 -3.96 0.52
C ARG A 89 -24.97 -5.21 -0.36
N HIS A 90 -25.18 -5.09 -1.67
CA HIS A 90 -25.04 -6.22 -2.60
C HIS A 90 -23.64 -6.84 -2.52
N SER A 91 -22.60 -6.03 -2.65
CA SER A 91 -21.20 -6.46 -2.53
C SER A 91 -20.87 -7.05 -1.15
N PHE A 92 -21.33 -6.38 -0.09
CA PHE A 92 -21.14 -6.82 1.28
C PHE A 92 -21.81 -8.16 1.55
N ASP A 93 -23.07 -8.36 1.11
CA ASP A 93 -23.82 -9.61 1.34
C ASP A 93 -23.16 -10.78 0.61
N LEU A 94 -22.62 -10.58 -0.59
CA LEU A 94 -21.86 -11.60 -1.31
C LEU A 94 -20.63 -12.04 -0.52
N VAL A 95 -19.83 -11.08 -0.03
CA VAL A 95 -18.66 -11.37 0.81
C VAL A 95 -19.08 -12.08 2.09
N LYS A 96 -20.11 -11.57 2.79
CA LYS A 96 -20.63 -12.15 4.03
C LYS A 96 -21.09 -13.61 3.85
N GLN A 97 -21.80 -13.92 2.76
CA GLN A 97 -22.19 -15.29 2.44
C GLN A 97 -20.99 -16.20 2.29
N ASN A 98 -19.94 -15.75 1.60
CA ASN A 98 -18.71 -16.54 1.44
C ASN A 98 -17.96 -16.74 2.76
N LEU A 99 -17.94 -15.74 3.65
CA LEU A 99 -17.37 -15.87 5.00
C LEU A 99 -18.16 -16.89 5.83
N LEU A 100 -19.49 -16.82 5.83
CA LEU A 100 -20.35 -17.77 6.55
C LEU A 100 -20.26 -19.19 6.00
N ALA A 101 -20.03 -19.35 4.70
CA ALA A 101 -19.80 -20.65 4.07
C ALA A 101 -18.39 -21.22 4.29
N GLY A 102 -17.50 -20.49 4.97
CA GLY A 102 -16.11 -20.90 5.21
C GLY A 102 -15.20 -20.83 3.99
N ASN A 103 -15.62 -20.13 2.92
CA ASN A 103 -14.81 -19.94 1.70
C ASN A 103 -13.66 -18.95 1.91
N SER A 104 -13.81 -18.06 2.87
CA SER A 104 -12.76 -17.11 3.31
C SER A 104 -12.92 -16.85 4.80
N TYR A 105 -11.83 -16.49 5.47
CA TYR A 105 -11.83 -16.10 6.89
C TYR A 105 -11.74 -14.59 7.06
N LEU A 106 -11.11 -13.93 6.10
CA LEU A 106 -10.90 -12.49 6.07
C LEU A 106 -10.98 -12.03 4.60
N THR A 107 -11.73 -10.96 4.35
CA THR A 107 -11.83 -10.36 3.01
C THR A 107 -11.78 -8.85 3.11
N ASN A 108 -10.88 -8.23 2.39
CA ASN A 108 -10.80 -6.77 2.26
C ASN A 108 -11.65 -6.31 1.07
N LEU A 109 -12.94 -6.05 1.32
CA LEU A 109 -13.86 -5.48 0.33
C LEU A 109 -13.62 -3.97 0.22
N THR A 110 -13.50 -3.48 -1.00
CA THR A 110 -13.34 -2.05 -1.28
C THR A 110 -14.51 -1.49 -2.08
N CYS A 111 -14.69 -0.17 -2.05
CA CYS A 111 -15.62 0.52 -2.91
C CYS A 111 -14.99 1.79 -3.48
N ARG A 112 -15.23 2.04 -4.76
CA ARG A 112 -14.76 3.25 -5.42
C ARG A 112 -15.70 4.40 -5.12
N VAL A 113 -15.12 5.51 -4.65
CA VAL A 113 -15.88 6.75 -4.36
C VAL A 113 -15.45 7.82 -5.37
N PRO A 114 -16.32 8.23 -6.30
CA PRO A 114 -16.05 9.35 -7.19
C PRO A 114 -15.81 10.65 -6.43
N VAL A 115 -14.81 11.41 -6.88
CA VAL A 115 -14.45 12.71 -6.33
C VAL A 115 -14.47 13.73 -7.47
N THR A 116 -15.15 14.87 -7.24
CA THR A 116 -15.07 16.05 -8.10
C THR A 116 -14.27 17.13 -7.37
N THR A 117 -13.24 17.64 -8.03
CA THR A 117 -12.36 18.68 -7.46
C THR A 117 -11.88 19.63 -8.54
N ASN A 118 -11.51 20.85 -8.14
CA ASN A 118 -10.85 21.83 -8.99
C ASN A 118 -9.32 21.68 -9.02
N LEU A 119 -8.78 20.67 -8.33
CA LEU A 119 -7.34 20.37 -8.32
C LEU A 119 -6.99 19.32 -9.36
N THR A 120 -5.83 19.46 -9.99
CA THR A 120 -5.18 18.39 -10.75
C THR A 120 -4.56 17.34 -9.82
N LEU A 121 -4.30 16.13 -10.32
CA LEU A 121 -3.61 15.08 -9.56
C LEU A 121 -2.21 15.53 -9.10
N GLU A 122 -1.53 16.33 -9.91
CA GLU A 122 -0.23 16.89 -9.58
C GLU A 122 -0.32 17.90 -8.42
N GLU A 123 -1.30 18.82 -8.46
CA GLU A 123 -1.56 19.75 -7.37
C GLU A 123 -1.92 19.02 -6.07
N ILE A 124 -2.73 17.96 -6.14
CA ILE A 124 -3.02 17.12 -4.98
C ILE A 124 -1.73 16.51 -4.40
N PHE A 125 -0.83 16.00 -5.26
CA PHE A 125 0.46 15.46 -4.83
C PHE A 125 1.31 16.51 -4.09
N LEU A 126 1.37 17.72 -4.62
CA LEU A 126 2.24 18.78 -4.10
C LEU A 126 1.75 19.38 -2.79
N HIS A 127 0.43 19.52 -2.66
CA HIS A 127 -0.20 20.09 -1.45
C HIS A 127 -0.46 19.06 -0.34
N SER A 128 -0.19 17.78 -0.57
CA SER A 128 -0.38 16.74 0.42
C SER A 128 0.93 16.34 1.10
N GLU A 129 0.84 16.03 2.39
CA GLU A 129 1.93 15.48 3.18
C GLU A 129 1.67 14.00 3.46
N ALA A 130 2.64 13.15 3.12
CA ALA A 130 2.62 11.72 3.42
C ALA A 130 4.03 11.16 3.41
N LEU A 131 4.23 10.08 4.18
CA LEU A 131 5.53 9.40 4.28
C LEU A 131 5.95 8.80 2.93
N TYR A 132 5.00 8.18 2.24
CA TYR A 132 5.17 7.66 0.88
C TYR A 132 4.12 8.30 -0.01
N LYS A 133 4.54 9.03 -1.02
CA LYS A 133 3.63 9.60 -2.02
C LYS A 133 4.20 9.46 -3.42
N LEU A 134 3.30 9.25 -4.37
CA LEU A 134 3.62 9.10 -5.78
C LEU A 134 2.52 9.73 -6.64
N TRP A 135 2.93 10.45 -7.67
CA TRP A 135 2.09 10.92 -8.76
C TRP A 135 2.58 10.34 -10.08
N LEU A 136 1.69 9.76 -10.84
CA LEU A 136 1.93 9.32 -12.20
C LEU A 136 1.01 10.10 -13.12
N LYS A 137 1.60 10.86 -14.03
CA LYS A 137 0.91 11.80 -14.92
C LYS A 137 -0.28 11.14 -15.61
N ASP A 138 -1.42 11.82 -15.59
CA ASP A 138 -2.69 11.43 -16.23
C ASP A 138 -3.23 10.05 -15.77
N ARG A 139 -2.68 9.49 -14.68
CA ARG A 139 -3.05 8.17 -14.17
C ARG A 139 -3.60 8.23 -12.77
N PHE A 140 -2.79 8.59 -11.79
CA PHE A 140 -3.19 8.66 -10.39
C PHE A 140 -2.22 9.44 -9.53
N VAL A 141 -2.67 9.79 -8.33
CA VAL A 141 -1.84 10.17 -7.19
C VAL A 141 -2.15 9.20 -6.05
N CYS A 142 -1.15 8.85 -5.26
CA CYS A 142 -1.30 7.88 -4.19
C CYS A 142 -0.46 8.28 -2.97
N PHE A 143 -1.01 7.98 -1.80
CA PHE A 143 -0.41 8.22 -0.49
C PHE A 143 -0.50 6.94 0.32
N SER A 144 0.60 6.52 0.95
CA SER A 144 0.61 5.32 1.80
C SER A 144 1.28 5.60 3.14
N PRO A 145 0.65 5.24 4.24
CA PRO A 145 1.29 5.22 5.56
C PRO A 145 2.02 3.90 5.82
N GLU A 146 1.68 2.85 5.09
CA GLU A 146 2.07 1.47 5.38
C GLU A 146 3.23 0.99 4.50
N ILE A 147 4.13 0.24 5.11
CA ILE A 147 5.22 -0.46 4.44
C ILE A 147 4.75 -1.88 4.12
N PHE A 148 4.71 -2.25 2.84
CA PHE A 148 4.41 -3.62 2.44
C PHE A 148 5.49 -4.58 2.93
N VAL A 149 6.72 -4.42 2.42
CA VAL A 149 7.91 -5.10 2.92
C VAL A 149 9.12 -4.18 2.86
N ARG A 150 10.08 -4.43 3.76
CA ARG A 150 11.41 -3.83 3.73
C ARG A 150 12.44 -4.93 3.64
N ILE A 151 13.34 -4.84 2.65
CA ILE A 151 14.43 -5.78 2.46
C ILE A 151 15.73 -5.04 2.73
N GLU A 152 16.46 -5.49 3.74
CA GLU A 152 17.76 -4.91 4.13
C GLU A 152 18.68 -6.03 4.64
N LYS A 153 19.90 -6.11 4.09
CA LYS A 153 20.95 -7.07 4.53
C LYS A 153 20.48 -8.53 4.62
N GLY A 154 19.76 -8.99 3.59
CA GLY A 154 19.26 -10.36 3.52
C GLY A 154 18.06 -10.65 4.44
N LYS A 155 17.52 -9.66 5.11
CA LYS A 155 16.28 -9.79 5.89
C LYS A 155 15.12 -9.13 5.16
N ILE A 156 13.98 -9.82 5.15
CA ILE A 156 12.69 -9.27 4.72
C ILE A 156 11.82 -9.04 5.94
N LYS A 157 11.28 -7.84 6.06
CA LYS A 157 10.44 -7.43 7.19
C LYS A 157 9.10 -6.88 6.70
N SER A 158 8.04 -7.13 7.46
CA SER A 158 6.73 -6.50 7.30
C SER A 158 6.25 -5.97 8.64
N PHE A 159 5.42 -4.92 8.58
CA PHE A 159 4.99 -4.17 9.76
C PHE A 159 3.46 -4.05 9.77
N PRO A 160 2.72 -5.16 9.99
CA PRO A 160 1.27 -5.11 10.02
C PRO A 160 0.77 -4.19 11.14
N MET A 161 -0.21 -3.37 10.80
CA MET A 161 -0.82 -2.40 11.69
C MET A 161 -2.33 -2.67 11.79
N LYS A 162 -2.87 -2.69 13.02
CA LYS A 162 -4.31 -2.83 13.31
C LYS A 162 -4.66 -2.13 14.60
N GLY A 163 -5.90 -1.62 14.64
CA GLY A 163 -6.40 -0.90 15.80
C GLY A 163 -5.83 0.52 15.90
N THR A 164 -6.71 1.47 15.97
CA THR A 164 -6.35 2.89 16.16
C THR A 164 -7.26 3.52 17.20
N ILE A 165 -6.71 4.42 18.00
CA ILE A 165 -7.45 5.20 18.98
C ILE A 165 -6.93 6.64 19.01
N ASP A 166 -7.78 7.60 19.35
CA ASP A 166 -7.37 8.97 19.58
C ASP A 166 -6.39 9.02 20.76
N ALA A 167 -5.18 9.51 20.51
CA ALA A 167 -4.11 9.58 21.52
C ALA A 167 -4.36 10.65 22.61
N THR A 168 -5.38 11.48 22.47
CA THR A 168 -5.76 12.49 23.46
C THR A 168 -6.70 11.96 24.54
N LEU A 169 -7.27 10.76 24.33
CA LEU A 169 -8.14 10.13 25.33
C LEU A 169 -7.36 9.70 26.56
N PRO A 170 -7.94 9.83 27.76
CA PRO A 170 -7.37 9.22 28.96
C PRO A 170 -7.16 7.72 28.79
N ASP A 171 -6.03 7.20 29.21
CA ASP A 171 -5.68 5.78 29.16
C ASP A 171 -5.78 5.14 27.75
N ALA A 172 -5.62 5.94 26.68
CA ALA A 172 -5.76 5.50 25.28
C ALA A 172 -4.94 4.25 24.96
N GLU A 173 -3.70 4.18 25.43
CA GLU A 173 -2.82 3.02 25.22
C GLU A 173 -3.39 1.76 25.88
N GLN A 174 -3.82 1.87 27.13
CA GLN A 174 -4.41 0.75 27.87
C GLN A 174 -5.71 0.28 27.21
N LEU A 175 -6.58 1.21 26.81
CA LEU A 175 -7.84 0.89 26.12
C LEU A 175 -7.57 0.13 24.83
N LEU A 176 -6.62 0.60 24.00
CA LEU A 176 -6.26 -0.04 22.75
C LEU A 176 -5.66 -1.44 22.96
N MET A 177 -4.77 -1.59 23.94
CA MET A 177 -4.12 -2.87 24.22
C MET A 177 -5.06 -3.91 24.82
N GLN A 178 -6.10 -3.49 25.55
CA GLN A 178 -7.09 -4.38 26.17
C GLN A 178 -8.29 -4.70 25.27
N ASP A 179 -8.44 -4.05 24.11
CA ASP A 179 -9.51 -4.35 23.17
C ASP A 179 -9.35 -5.76 22.60
N ALA A 180 -10.24 -6.67 23.00
CA ALA A 180 -10.17 -8.08 22.60
C ALA A 180 -10.46 -8.29 21.11
N LYS A 181 -11.31 -7.44 20.49
CA LYS A 181 -11.60 -7.49 19.06
C LYS A 181 -10.38 -7.08 18.26
N GLU A 182 -9.78 -5.93 18.57
CA GLU A 182 -8.57 -5.45 17.90
C GLU A 182 -7.40 -6.42 18.10
N ALA A 183 -7.29 -7.05 19.27
CA ALA A 183 -6.30 -8.10 19.53
C ALA A 183 -6.46 -9.32 18.62
N ALA A 184 -7.70 -9.80 18.43
CA ALA A 184 -8.00 -10.94 17.56
C ALA A 184 -7.77 -10.62 16.07
N GLU A 185 -8.19 -9.42 15.62
CA GLU A 185 -7.92 -8.95 14.25
C GLU A 185 -6.41 -8.80 13.98
N HIS A 186 -5.66 -8.27 14.96
CA HIS A 186 -4.21 -8.12 14.86
C HIS A 186 -3.50 -9.49 14.80
N ALA A 187 -3.90 -10.45 15.62
CA ALA A 187 -3.37 -11.81 15.58
C ALA A 187 -3.59 -12.46 14.20
N THR A 188 -4.78 -12.29 13.64
CA THR A 188 -5.12 -12.83 12.32
C THR A 188 -4.24 -12.23 11.21
N ILE A 189 -4.03 -10.92 11.21
CA ILE A 189 -3.20 -10.30 10.19
C ILE A 189 -1.71 -10.64 10.35
N VAL A 190 -1.22 -10.76 11.58
CA VAL A 190 0.15 -11.20 11.86
C VAL A 190 0.39 -12.61 11.34
N ASP A 191 -0.54 -13.54 11.57
CA ASP A 191 -0.41 -14.90 11.07
C ASP A 191 -0.47 -14.97 9.54
N LEU A 192 -1.35 -14.19 8.92
CA LEU A 192 -1.43 -14.07 7.47
C LEU A 192 -0.11 -13.58 6.86
N ILE A 193 0.49 -12.54 7.42
CA ILE A 193 1.77 -11.98 6.94
C ILE A 193 2.94 -12.94 7.21
N ARG A 194 2.96 -13.63 8.35
CA ARG A 194 3.93 -14.71 8.60
C ARG A 194 3.90 -15.76 7.50
N ASN A 195 2.68 -16.21 7.15
CA ASN A 195 2.49 -17.19 6.09
C ASN A 195 2.96 -16.65 4.73
N ASP A 196 2.65 -15.40 4.39
CA ASP A 196 3.12 -14.76 3.16
C ASP A 196 4.66 -14.72 3.11
N LEU A 197 5.33 -14.24 4.17
CA LEU A 197 6.80 -14.19 4.21
C LEU A 197 7.45 -15.57 4.14
N SER A 198 6.81 -16.60 4.71
CA SER A 198 7.31 -17.99 4.65
C SER A 198 7.34 -18.59 3.24
N MET A 199 6.65 -17.98 2.27
CA MET A 199 6.72 -18.41 0.87
C MET A 199 8.04 -18.02 0.19
N VAL A 200 8.76 -17.04 0.73
CA VAL A 200 9.95 -16.44 0.10
C VAL A 200 11.17 -16.37 1.01
N SER A 201 11.04 -16.73 2.29
CA SER A 201 12.11 -16.61 3.27
C SER A 201 12.05 -17.75 4.29
N GLU A 202 13.18 -17.96 4.98
CA GLU A 202 13.33 -18.93 6.05
C GLU A 202 13.36 -18.23 7.42
N HIS A 203 13.21 -19.00 8.50
CA HIS A 203 13.28 -18.50 9.88
C HIS A 203 12.38 -17.29 10.13
N VAL A 204 11.11 -17.41 9.70
CA VAL A 204 10.11 -16.34 9.87
C VAL A 204 9.65 -16.28 11.32
N GLU A 205 9.89 -15.14 11.97
CA GLU A 205 9.55 -14.89 13.36
C GLU A 205 8.88 -13.53 13.57
N VAL A 206 8.09 -13.40 14.63
CA VAL A 206 7.56 -12.13 15.10
C VAL A 206 8.54 -11.52 16.06
N THR A 207 9.34 -10.57 15.61
CA THR A 207 10.41 -9.94 16.42
C THR A 207 9.87 -8.92 17.42
N SER A 208 8.70 -8.35 17.13
CA SER A 208 7.98 -7.47 18.06
C SER A 208 6.48 -7.63 17.85
N TYR A 209 5.72 -7.85 18.94
CA TYR A 209 4.28 -8.10 18.86
C TYR A 209 3.47 -7.03 19.58
N ARG A 210 2.50 -6.41 18.87
CA ARG A 210 1.56 -5.42 19.39
C ARG A 210 2.23 -4.28 20.19
N TYR A 211 3.25 -3.65 19.63
CA TYR A 211 3.78 -2.41 20.19
C TYR A 211 2.93 -1.20 19.73
N ILE A 212 3.02 -0.11 20.50
CA ILE A 212 2.28 1.13 20.20
C ILE A 212 3.12 2.06 19.34
N ASP A 213 2.57 2.46 18.20
CA ASP A 213 3.04 3.58 17.39
C ASP A 213 2.17 4.81 17.64
N ARG A 214 2.81 5.97 17.82
CA ARG A 214 2.14 7.27 17.88
C ARG A 214 2.28 7.99 16.56
N LEU A 215 1.17 8.23 15.89
CA LEU A 215 1.13 8.88 14.58
C LEU A 215 0.48 10.25 14.69
N GLN A 216 1.06 11.25 13.98
CA GLN A 216 0.46 12.56 13.85
C GLN A 216 -0.38 12.61 12.57
N THR A 217 -1.66 12.95 12.67
CA THR A 217 -2.56 13.16 11.54
C THR A 217 -3.02 14.60 11.46
N ASN A 218 -3.66 14.97 10.35
CA ASN A 218 -4.27 16.29 10.19
C ASN A 218 -5.46 16.55 11.15
N LYS A 219 -5.99 15.49 11.79
CA LYS A 219 -7.07 15.56 12.78
C LYS A 219 -6.58 15.43 14.22
N GLY A 220 -5.29 15.29 14.43
CA GLY A 220 -4.68 15.10 15.75
C GLY A 220 -3.86 13.81 15.84
N PRO A 221 -3.21 13.58 17.00
CA PRO A 221 -2.42 12.38 17.21
C PRO A 221 -3.29 11.15 17.43
N ILE A 222 -2.88 10.02 16.88
CA ILE A 222 -3.49 8.71 17.11
C ILE A 222 -2.46 7.72 17.62
N LEU A 223 -2.90 6.73 18.40
CA LEU A 223 -2.14 5.52 18.71
C LEU A 223 -2.60 4.39 17.81
N GLN A 224 -1.66 3.57 17.39
CA GLN A 224 -1.90 2.40 16.56
C GLN A 224 -1.08 1.21 17.07
N THR A 225 -1.64 0.00 17.03
CA THR A 225 -0.87 -1.22 17.33
C THR A 225 -0.19 -1.73 16.08
N SER A 226 1.11 -2.03 16.20
CA SER A 226 1.95 -2.57 15.13
C SER A 226 2.66 -3.83 15.59
N SER A 227 3.09 -4.67 14.67
CA SER A 227 4.02 -5.78 14.93
C SER A 227 5.13 -5.78 13.88
N GLU A 228 6.27 -6.35 14.20
CA GLU A 228 7.35 -6.59 13.25
C GLU A 228 7.50 -8.09 13.02
N ILE A 229 7.46 -8.50 11.74
CA ILE A 229 7.69 -9.87 11.31
C ILE A 229 8.92 -9.86 10.41
N CYS A 230 9.86 -10.78 10.68
CA CYS A 230 11.14 -10.84 10.00
C CYS A 230 11.40 -12.25 9.48
N GLY A 231 11.87 -12.36 8.24
CA GLY A 231 12.36 -13.59 7.62
C GLY A 231 13.77 -13.40 7.06
N THR A 232 14.47 -14.52 6.81
CA THR A 232 15.80 -14.52 6.19
C THR A 232 15.67 -14.93 4.73
N LEU A 233 16.10 -14.07 3.82
CA LEU A 233 16.13 -14.36 2.37
C LEU A 233 17.33 -15.22 2.00
N PRO A 234 17.27 -15.98 0.89
CA PRO A 234 18.44 -16.66 0.32
C PRO A 234 19.59 -15.68 0.02
N GLU A 235 20.83 -16.17 0.01
CA GLU A 235 22.00 -15.31 -0.23
C GLU A 235 21.99 -14.59 -1.58
N ASP A 236 21.40 -15.21 -2.59
CA ASP A 236 21.27 -14.69 -3.96
C ASP A 236 20.00 -13.87 -4.21
N TYR A 237 19.30 -13.43 -3.14
CA TYR A 237 18.01 -12.74 -3.22
C TYR A 237 18.00 -11.52 -4.14
N THR A 238 19.11 -10.84 -4.31
CA THR A 238 19.20 -9.67 -5.21
C THR A 238 19.00 -10.06 -6.67
N ALA A 239 19.49 -11.24 -7.08
CA ALA A 239 19.26 -11.77 -8.44
C ALA A 239 17.82 -12.25 -8.65
N HIS A 240 17.02 -12.40 -7.59
CA HIS A 240 15.64 -12.92 -7.60
C HIS A 240 14.63 -11.97 -6.96
N LEU A 241 14.97 -10.68 -6.84
CA LEU A 241 14.12 -9.70 -6.14
C LEU A 241 12.71 -9.60 -6.74
N GLY A 242 12.61 -9.61 -8.08
CA GLY A 242 11.33 -9.59 -8.77
C GLY A 242 10.48 -10.83 -8.47
N ASP A 243 11.10 -12.01 -8.48
CA ASP A 243 10.40 -13.26 -8.14
C ASP A 243 9.89 -13.23 -6.71
N ILE A 244 10.70 -12.76 -5.76
CA ILE A 244 10.33 -12.61 -4.35
C ILE A 244 9.13 -11.68 -4.20
N ILE A 245 9.19 -10.48 -4.76
CA ILE A 245 8.12 -9.49 -4.65
C ILE A 245 6.82 -10.00 -5.29
N PHE A 246 6.89 -10.54 -6.51
CA PHE A 246 5.70 -11.00 -7.23
C PHE A 246 5.09 -12.28 -6.65
N ARG A 247 5.84 -13.07 -5.89
CA ARG A 247 5.32 -14.23 -5.14
C ARG A 247 4.47 -13.82 -3.95
N LEU A 248 4.75 -12.66 -3.35
CA LEU A 248 3.97 -12.10 -2.25
C LEU A 248 2.67 -11.44 -2.70
N LEU A 249 2.55 -11.08 -4.00
CA LEU A 249 1.40 -10.35 -4.54
C LEU A 249 0.24 -11.27 -4.95
N PRO A 250 -0.99 -10.74 -4.87
CA PRO A 250 -1.35 -9.52 -4.16
C PRO A 250 -1.15 -9.67 -2.65
N ALA A 251 -0.88 -8.58 -1.95
CA ALA A 251 -0.61 -8.62 -0.51
C ALA A 251 -1.79 -9.18 0.28
N GLY A 252 -1.51 -10.00 1.30
CA GLY A 252 -2.54 -10.60 2.13
C GLY A 252 -3.38 -9.56 2.88
N SER A 253 -2.74 -8.48 3.37
CA SER A 253 -3.40 -7.40 4.10
C SER A 253 -4.47 -6.66 3.29
N ILE A 254 -4.34 -6.61 1.96
CA ILE A 254 -5.28 -5.92 1.06
C ILE A 254 -6.22 -6.89 0.32
N THR A 255 -6.07 -8.18 0.52
CA THR A 255 -6.94 -9.23 -0.03
C THR A 255 -7.69 -9.98 1.04
N GLY A 256 -7.00 -10.82 1.80
CA GLY A 256 -7.52 -11.68 2.85
C GLY A 256 -6.99 -13.11 2.77
N ALA A 257 -7.68 -14.05 3.42
CA ALA A 257 -7.26 -15.44 3.56
C ALA A 257 -8.42 -16.43 3.46
N PRO A 258 -8.24 -17.60 2.78
CA PRO A 258 -7.10 -17.99 1.93
C PRO A 258 -7.00 -17.13 0.67
N LYS A 259 -5.78 -16.69 0.31
CA LYS A 259 -5.55 -15.67 -0.73
C LYS A 259 -6.20 -16.00 -2.09
N PRO A 260 -6.01 -17.18 -2.72
CA PRO A 260 -6.60 -17.47 -4.03
C PRO A 260 -8.12 -17.35 -4.04
N LYS A 261 -8.79 -17.95 -3.06
CA LYS A 261 -10.26 -17.93 -2.99
C LYS A 261 -10.80 -16.55 -2.66
N THR A 262 -10.11 -15.81 -1.82
CA THR A 262 -10.52 -14.46 -1.46
C THR A 262 -10.40 -13.49 -2.65
N VAL A 263 -9.36 -13.63 -3.49
CA VAL A 263 -9.24 -12.85 -4.73
C VAL A 263 -10.42 -13.11 -5.69
N GLU A 264 -10.88 -14.37 -5.83
CA GLU A 264 -12.07 -14.70 -6.62
C GLU A 264 -13.35 -14.04 -6.05
N ILE A 265 -13.51 -14.07 -4.72
CA ILE A 265 -14.65 -13.45 -4.04
C ILE A 265 -14.65 -11.94 -4.26
N ILE A 266 -13.49 -11.29 -4.12
CA ILE A 266 -13.32 -9.86 -4.38
C ILE A 266 -13.71 -9.52 -5.82
N ALA A 267 -13.22 -10.29 -6.79
CA ALA A 267 -13.52 -10.08 -8.20
C ALA A 267 -15.02 -10.22 -8.55
N GLN A 268 -15.77 -11.02 -7.77
CA GLN A 268 -17.23 -11.15 -7.91
C GLN A 268 -17.98 -10.05 -7.16
N ALA A 269 -17.45 -9.57 -6.04
CA ALA A 269 -18.11 -8.59 -5.17
C ALA A 269 -17.89 -7.15 -5.61
N GLU A 270 -16.75 -6.84 -6.22
CA GLU A 270 -16.43 -5.52 -6.73
C GLU A 270 -16.83 -5.39 -8.21
N ASP A 271 -17.59 -4.37 -8.54
CA ASP A 271 -18.07 -4.08 -9.91
C ASP A 271 -17.07 -3.29 -10.77
N TYR A 272 -15.81 -3.18 -10.31
CA TYR A 272 -14.74 -2.45 -10.97
C TYR A 272 -13.38 -3.14 -10.80
N ARG A 273 -12.43 -2.77 -11.65
CA ARG A 273 -11.03 -3.19 -11.51
C ARG A 273 -10.29 -2.22 -10.60
N ARG A 274 -9.58 -2.71 -9.61
CA ARG A 274 -8.78 -1.88 -8.68
C ARG A 274 -7.67 -1.10 -9.38
N GLY A 275 -7.10 -1.63 -10.48
CA GLY A 275 -5.97 -1.03 -11.16
C GLY A 275 -4.76 -0.91 -10.23
N PHE A 276 -4.21 0.30 -10.09
CA PHE A 276 -3.09 0.56 -9.17
C PHE A 276 -3.52 0.74 -7.71
N TYR A 277 -4.81 0.90 -7.43
CA TYR A 277 -5.31 0.89 -6.05
C TYR A 277 -5.07 -0.48 -5.41
N THR A 278 -4.50 -0.49 -4.20
CA THR A 278 -4.04 -1.71 -3.51
C THR A 278 -2.97 -2.53 -4.27
N GLY A 279 -2.35 -1.94 -5.29
CA GLY A 279 -1.08 -2.40 -5.82
C GLY A 279 0.09 -2.03 -4.89
N ILE A 280 1.29 -2.12 -5.38
CA ILE A 280 2.49 -1.71 -4.63
C ILE A 280 3.33 -0.71 -5.39
N MET A 281 4.06 0.11 -4.65
CA MET A 281 5.12 0.98 -5.14
C MET A 281 6.34 0.86 -4.23
N GLY A 282 7.53 1.00 -4.79
CA GLY A 282 8.75 0.88 -3.99
C GLY A 282 10.01 1.27 -4.76
N HIS A 283 11.12 1.27 -4.06
CA HIS A 283 12.46 1.51 -4.61
C HIS A 283 13.51 0.62 -3.95
#